data_64359001137ec3bce236549b85244ebd
#
_entry.id   64359001137ec3bce236549b85244ebd
#
_cell.length_a   1.000
_cell.length_b   1.000
_cell.length_c   1.000
_cell.angle_alpha   90.00
_cell.angle_beta   90.00
_cell.angle_gamma   90.00
#
_symmetry.space_group_name_H-M   'P 1'
#
loop_
_entity.id
_entity.type
_entity.pdbx_description
1 polymer ?
#
loop_
_entity_poly.entity_id
_entity_poly.type
_entity_poly.pdbx_seq_one_letter_code
_entity_poly.pdbx_strand_id
1 'polypeptide(L)'
;MFRKNKCILCLAAVLLIALLLTGCSAISSDSLDAHVRQMLDLNVKGDAEASYALLYPGVTDEKTYRETFAQILEYFPITEDYTMTMEHYGRTKRIDTDAGIYEDGQYKVEFDGQVFHAFVEYRSNKQGSGFTMFRIVSQQDLVGTADNHV
;
A
#
# COMPACT_ATOMS: atom_id res chain seq x y z
N MET A 1 22.95 -27.99 42.79
CA MET A 1 21.68 -27.53 42.22
C MET A 1 21.73 -26.13 41.57
N PHE A 2 22.82 -25.38 41.71
CA PHE A 2 22.95 -23.98 41.22
C PHE A 2 23.50 -23.79 39.79
N ARG A 3 23.95 -24.84 39.12
CA ARG A 3 24.58 -24.72 37.78
C ARG A 3 23.58 -24.71 36.59
N LYS A 4 22.41 -25.35 36.76
CA LYS A 4 21.38 -25.42 35.69
C LYS A 4 20.65 -24.09 35.45
N ASN A 5 20.47 -23.26 36.52
CA ASN A 5 19.74 -22.00 36.38
C ASN A 5 20.54 -20.91 35.63
N LYS A 6 21.89 -20.96 35.67
CA LYS A 6 22.70 -19.99 34.89
C LYS A 6 22.65 -20.25 33.38
N CYS A 7 22.58 -21.52 32.94
CA CYS A 7 22.41 -21.84 31.52
C CYS A 7 21.06 -21.38 30.98
N ILE A 8 19.99 -21.54 31.76
CA ILE A 8 18.63 -21.13 31.32
C ILE A 8 18.55 -19.60 31.22
N LEU A 9 19.19 -18.87 32.17
CA LEU A 9 19.24 -17.40 32.13
C LEU A 9 20.02 -16.87 30.91
N CYS A 10 21.15 -17.51 30.57
CA CYS A 10 21.94 -17.16 29.40
C CYS A 10 21.18 -17.45 28.09
N LEU A 11 20.44 -18.58 28.01
CA LEU A 11 19.64 -18.91 26.86
C LEU A 11 18.49 -17.92 26.66
N ALA A 12 17.81 -17.53 27.73
CA ALA A 12 16.75 -16.54 27.70
C ALA A 12 17.27 -15.16 27.27
N ALA A 13 18.44 -14.73 27.74
CA ALA A 13 19.06 -13.48 27.35
C ALA A 13 19.48 -13.46 25.87
N VAL A 14 20.02 -14.56 25.35
CA VAL A 14 20.37 -14.69 23.92
C VAL A 14 19.13 -14.68 23.03
N LEU A 15 18.04 -15.32 23.47
CA LEU A 15 16.76 -15.30 22.73
C LEU A 15 16.15 -13.89 22.72
N LEU A 16 16.24 -13.16 23.82
CA LEU A 16 15.74 -11.77 23.92
C LEU A 16 16.55 -10.82 23.02
N ILE A 17 17.87 -10.99 22.96
CA ILE A 17 18.75 -10.20 22.08
C ILE A 17 18.50 -10.54 20.62
N ALA A 18 18.24 -11.82 20.27
CA ALA A 18 17.88 -12.22 18.92
C ALA A 18 16.55 -11.60 18.47
N LEU A 19 15.55 -11.49 19.37
CA LEU A 19 14.28 -10.83 19.11
C LEU A 19 14.42 -9.31 18.93
N LEU A 20 15.41 -8.67 19.58
CA LEU A 20 15.68 -7.25 19.40
C LEU A 20 16.46 -6.93 18.12
N LEU A 21 17.22 -7.89 17.58
CA LEU A 21 17.99 -7.72 16.35
C LEU A 21 17.17 -7.98 15.07
N THR A 22 16.01 -8.63 15.17
CA THR A 22 15.08 -8.79 14.03
C THR A 22 14.26 -7.52 13.76
N GLY A 23 14.41 -6.47 14.56
CA GLY A 23 13.76 -5.18 14.40
C GLY A 23 14.39 -4.23 13.36
N CYS A 24 15.46 -4.62 12.66
CA CYS A 24 15.87 -3.96 11.43
C CYS A 24 15.03 -4.53 10.27
N SER A 25 13.77 -4.10 10.16
CA SER A 25 13.02 -4.28 8.93
C SER A 25 13.83 -3.62 7.82
N ALA A 26 14.41 -4.45 6.95
CA ALA A 26 14.84 -4.00 5.65
C ALA A 26 13.67 -3.19 5.10
N ILE A 27 13.95 -1.96 4.68
CA ILE A 27 12.98 -1.08 4.03
C ILE A 27 12.66 -1.76 2.71
N SER A 28 11.64 -2.61 2.71
CA SER A 28 11.17 -3.32 1.53
C SER A 28 9.89 -2.64 1.02
N SER A 29 9.66 -2.72 -0.27
CA SER A 29 8.40 -2.38 -0.90
C SER A 29 7.21 -3.18 -0.35
N ASP A 30 7.47 -4.23 0.42
CA ASP A 30 6.49 -5.20 0.93
C ASP A 30 5.36 -4.52 1.72
N SER A 31 5.64 -3.41 2.41
CA SER A 31 4.60 -2.67 3.14
C SER A 31 3.64 -1.93 2.20
N LEU A 32 4.15 -1.30 1.14
CA LEU A 32 3.33 -0.65 0.13
C LEU A 32 2.54 -1.68 -0.67
N ASP A 33 3.16 -2.79 -1.07
CA ASP A 33 2.50 -3.92 -1.73
C ASP A 33 1.31 -4.43 -0.93
N ALA A 34 1.49 -4.62 0.39
CA ALA A 34 0.42 -5.08 1.26
C ALA A 34 -0.76 -4.09 1.32
N HIS A 35 -0.50 -2.79 1.40
CA HIS A 35 -1.54 -1.76 1.40
C HIS A 35 -2.26 -1.67 0.06
N VAL A 36 -1.54 -1.74 -1.07
CA VAL A 36 -2.14 -1.74 -2.41
C VAL A 36 -3.01 -2.97 -2.61
N ARG A 37 -2.52 -4.15 -2.24
CA ARG A 37 -3.30 -5.39 -2.29
C ARG A 37 -4.57 -5.29 -1.44
N GLN A 38 -4.46 -4.77 -0.22
CA GLN A 38 -5.62 -4.56 0.65
C GLN A 38 -6.66 -3.64 -0.01
N MET A 39 -6.25 -2.55 -0.64
CA MET A 39 -7.15 -1.64 -1.38
C MET A 39 -7.84 -2.37 -2.54
N LEU A 40 -7.10 -3.15 -3.33
CA LEU A 40 -7.66 -3.93 -4.45
C LEU A 40 -8.64 -5.00 -3.95
N ASP A 41 -8.32 -5.72 -2.88
CA ASP A 41 -9.21 -6.73 -2.27
C ASP A 41 -10.51 -6.11 -1.76
N LEU A 42 -10.47 -4.87 -1.26
CA LEU A 42 -11.66 -4.14 -0.84
C LEU A 42 -12.49 -3.67 -2.05
N ASN A 43 -11.83 -3.32 -3.17
CA ASN A 43 -12.52 -3.04 -4.43
C ASN A 43 -13.23 -4.28 -4.96
N VAL A 44 -12.59 -5.46 -4.93
CA VAL A 44 -13.24 -6.74 -5.28
C VAL A 44 -14.50 -6.97 -4.44
N LYS A 45 -14.46 -6.67 -3.15
CA LYS A 45 -15.58 -6.82 -2.21
C LYS A 45 -16.64 -5.73 -2.33
N GLY A 46 -16.35 -4.62 -3.01
CA GLY A 46 -17.21 -3.45 -3.05
C GLY A 46 -17.35 -2.74 -1.69
N ASP A 47 -16.34 -2.88 -0.81
CA ASP A 47 -16.36 -2.33 0.55
C ASP A 47 -15.81 -0.89 0.57
N ALA A 48 -16.69 0.07 0.28
CA ALA A 48 -16.34 1.49 0.26
C ALA A 48 -15.92 2.04 1.64
N GLU A 49 -16.50 1.51 2.73
CA GLU A 49 -16.19 1.98 4.09
C GLU A 49 -14.78 1.58 4.50
N ALA A 50 -14.43 0.31 4.35
CA ALA A 50 -13.09 -0.17 4.65
C ALA A 50 -12.04 0.42 3.70
N SER A 51 -12.38 0.66 2.42
CA SER A 51 -11.49 1.35 1.46
C SER A 51 -11.24 2.79 1.86
N TYR A 52 -12.27 3.53 2.31
CA TYR A 52 -12.13 4.90 2.82
C TYR A 52 -11.17 4.97 4.01
N ALA A 53 -11.24 3.97 4.91
CA ALA A 53 -10.34 3.91 6.07
C ALA A 53 -8.86 3.73 5.72
N LEU A 54 -8.52 3.33 4.49
CA LEU A 54 -7.14 3.26 3.99
C LEU A 54 -6.62 4.59 3.43
N LEU A 55 -7.47 5.61 3.30
CA LEU A 55 -7.02 6.93 2.84
C LEU A 55 -6.32 7.69 3.97
N TYR A 56 -5.37 8.54 3.59
CA TYR A 56 -4.75 9.45 4.53
C TYR A 56 -5.79 10.47 5.05
N PRO A 57 -5.79 10.79 6.35
CA PRO A 57 -6.75 11.71 6.93
C PRO A 57 -6.85 13.05 6.19
N GLY A 58 -8.06 13.43 5.80
CA GLY A 58 -8.34 14.72 5.15
C GLY A 58 -8.13 14.77 3.64
N VAL A 59 -7.83 13.65 2.97
CA VAL A 59 -7.73 13.59 1.49
C VAL A 59 -9.09 13.87 0.84
N THR A 60 -10.16 13.32 1.40
CA THR A 60 -11.53 13.55 0.95
C THR A 60 -12.50 13.30 2.11
N ASP A 61 -13.74 13.71 2.00
CA ASP A 61 -14.79 13.32 2.93
C ASP A 61 -15.43 11.98 2.52
N GLU A 62 -16.01 11.29 3.50
CA GLU A 62 -16.54 9.94 3.30
C GLU A 62 -17.67 9.90 2.25
N LYS A 63 -18.54 10.90 2.21
CA LYS A 63 -19.66 10.94 1.26
C LYS A 63 -19.13 11.04 -0.17
N THR A 64 -18.25 11.99 -0.44
CA THR A 64 -17.61 12.17 -1.75
C THR A 64 -16.85 10.90 -2.15
N TYR A 65 -16.14 10.26 -1.21
CA TYR A 65 -15.45 9.01 -1.49
C TYR A 65 -16.40 7.90 -1.93
N ARG A 66 -17.51 7.69 -1.22
CA ARG A 66 -18.50 6.64 -1.55
C ARG A 66 -19.11 6.85 -2.95
N GLU A 67 -19.39 8.10 -3.31
CA GLU A 67 -19.89 8.43 -4.66
C GLU A 67 -18.85 8.14 -5.74
N THR A 68 -17.59 8.48 -5.49
CA THR A 68 -16.46 8.21 -6.40
C THR A 68 -16.16 6.71 -6.48
N PHE A 69 -16.25 5.99 -5.36
CA PHE A 69 -15.98 4.55 -5.29
C PHE A 69 -16.91 3.74 -6.18
N ALA A 70 -18.18 4.09 -6.24
CA ALA A 70 -19.13 3.44 -7.15
C ALA A 70 -18.72 3.61 -8.64
N GLN A 71 -18.24 4.80 -9.03
CA GLN A 71 -17.73 5.06 -10.37
C GLN A 71 -16.41 4.30 -10.65
N ILE A 72 -15.55 4.17 -9.63
CA ILE A 72 -14.32 3.36 -9.75
C ILE A 72 -14.67 1.91 -10.04
N LEU A 73 -15.62 1.31 -9.33
CA LEU A 73 -16.03 -0.08 -9.56
C LEU A 73 -16.65 -0.30 -10.95
N GLU A 74 -17.35 0.69 -11.47
CA GLU A 74 -17.88 0.63 -12.83
C GLU A 74 -16.77 0.68 -13.89
N TYR A 75 -15.75 1.54 -13.68
CA TYR A 75 -14.61 1.69 -14.59
C TYR A 75 -13.60 0.53 -14.46
N PHE A 76 -13.43 0.02 -13.23
CA PHE A 76 -12.44 -0.99 -12.86
C PHE A 76 -13.16 -2.18 -12.20
N PRO A 77 -13.82 -3.05 -12.97
CA PRO A 77 -14.60 -4.18 -12.46
C PRO A 77 -13.69 -5.36 -12.07
N ILE A 78 -12.79 -5.13 -11.11
CA ILE A 78 -11.78 -6.08 -10.65
C ILE A 78 -12.42 -7.35 -10.07
N THR A 79 -11.80 -8.51 -10.35
CA THR A 79 -12.24 -9.84 -9.90
C THR A 79 -11.24 -10.45 -8.92
N GLU A 80 -11.65 -11.51 -8.20
CA GLU A 80 -10.83 -12.14 -7.14
C GLU A 80 -9.53 -12.77 -7.66
N ASP A 81 -9.48 -13.12 -8.94
CA ASP A 81 -8.34 -13.77 -9.60
C ASP A 81 -7.35 -12.79 -10.23
N TYR A 82 -7.42 -11.51 -9.83
CA TYR A 82 -6.46 -10.51 -10.32
C TYR A 82 -5.01 -10.86 -9.95
N THR A 83 -4.11 -10.47 -10.83
CA THR A 83 -2.67 -10.45 -10.54
C THR A 83 -2.17 -9.02 -10.41
N MET A 84 -1.22 -8.80 -9.51
CA MET A 84 -0.61 -7.50 -9.28
C MET A 84 0.91 -7.61 -9.37
N THR A 85 1.53 -6.78 -10.19
CA THR A 85 2.98 -6.70 -10.36
C THR A 85 3.44 -5.25 -10.16
N MET A 86 4.37 -5.02 -9.24
CA MET A 86 5.00 -3.71 -9.07
C MET A 86 5.93 -3.42 -10.26
N GLU A 87 5.76 -2.26 -10.89
CA GLU A 87 6.59 -1.79 -12.01
C GLU A 87 7.54 -0.67 -11.57
N HIS A 88 7.13 0.13 -10.58
CA HIS A 88 7.95 1.21 -10.02
C HIS A 88 7.71 1.34 -8.51
N TYR A 89 8.74 1.71 -7.78
CA TYR A 89 8.69 2.03 -6.36
C TYR A 89 9.64 3.18 -6.02
N GLY A 90 9.13 4.18 -5.33
CA GLY A 90 9.88 5.28 -4.77
C GLY A 90 9.63 5.43 -3.27
N ARG A 91 10.62 5.92 -2.54
CA ARG A 91 10.49 6.23 -1.12
C ARG A 91 11.30 7.46 -0.76
N THR A 92 10.66 8.40 -0.08
CA THR A 92 11.27 9.63 0.42
C THR A 92 10.96 9.78 1.91
N LYS A 93 11.99 10.09 2.70
CA LYS A 93 11.84 10.49 4.10
C LYS A 93 12.04 12.00 4.19
N ARG A 94 11.01 12.71 4.66
CA ARG A 94 11.08 14.15 4.96
C ARG A 94 11.33 14.36 6.45
N ILE A 95 12.13 15.36 6.77
CA ILE A 95 12.53 15.72 8.16
C ILE A 95 12.15 17.16 8.54
N ASP A 96 11.49 17.88 7.64
CA ASP A 96 11.00 19.24 7.80
C ASP A 96 9.67 19.31 8.59
N THR A 97 8.94 20.41 8.44
CA THR A 97 7.62 20.63 9.06
C THR A 97 6.60 19.54 8.71
N ASP A 98 6.79 18.87 7.57
CA ASP A 98 5.94 17.78 7.09
C ASP A 98 6.67 16.43 7.21
N ALA A 99 7.37 16.25 8.33
CA ALA A 99 8.19 15.06 8.58
C ALA A 99 7.36 13.77 8.47
N GLY A 100 7.87 12.82 7.70
CA GLY A 100 7.20 11.54 7.47
C GLY A 100 7.89 10.71 6.40
N ILE A 101 7.29 9.57 6.14
CA ILE A 101 7.67 8.66 5.06
C ILE A 101 6.62 8.82 3.95
N TYR A 102 7.10 8.98 2.73
CA TYR A 102 6.32 9.08 1.51
C TYR A 102 6.76 7.97 0.58
N GLU A 103 5.83 7.17 0.14
CA GLU A 103 6.07 6.07 -0.78
C GLU A 103 5.18 6.27 -2.00
N ASP A 104 5.74 6.05 -3.17
CA ASP A 104 5.01 6.04 -4.43
C ASP A 104 5.26 4.73 -5.17
N GLY A 105 4.27 4.28 -5.90
CA GLY A 105 4.34 3.04 -6.65
C GLY A 105 3.49 3.06 -7.90
N GLN A 106 3.94 2.28 -8.88
CA GLN A 106 3.17 1.93 -10.06
C GLN A 106 3.03 0.41 -10.11
N TYR A 107 1.81 -0.03 -10.31
CA TYR A 107 1.46 -1.44 -10.37
C TYR A 107 0.70 -1.75 -11.63
N LYS A 108 1.07 -2.84 -12.29
CA LYS A 108 0.24 -3.47 -13.31
C LYS A 108 -0.73 -4.42 -12.62
N VAL A 109 -2.03 -4.29 -12.92
CA VAL A 109 -3.11 -5.13 -12.41
C VAL A 109 -3.81 -5.78 -13.59
N GLU A 110 -3.89 -7.11 -13.59
CA GLU A 110 -4.44 -7.90 -14.69
C GLU A 110 -5.55 -8.81 -14.18
N PHE A 111 -6.69 -8.82 -14.83
CA PHE A 111 -7.82 -9.71 -14.58
C PHE A 111 -8.70 -9.80 -15.84
N ASP A 112 -9.33 -10.94 -16.09
CA ASP A 112 -10.22 -11.19 -17.23
C ASP A 112 -9.65 -10.74 -18.59
N GLY A 113 -8.34 -10.86 -18.79
CA GLY A 113 -7.64 -10.43 -19.99
C GLY A 113 -7.51 -8.91 -20.17
N GLN A 114 -7.91 -8.13 -19.18
CA GLN A 114 -7.76 -6.68 -19.14
C GLN A 114 -6.50 -6.29 -18.37
N VAL A 115 -5.89 -5.17 -18.74
CA VAL A 115 -4.71 -4.60 -18.08
C VAL A 115 -5.02 -3.19 -17.63
N PHE A 116 -4.79 -2.93 -16.35
CA PHE A 116 -4.86 -1.61 -15.72
C PHE A 116 -3.55 -1.29 -15.04
N HIS A 117 -3.31 0.00 -14.81
CA HIS A 117 -2.18 0.50 -14.03
C HIS A 117 -2.71 1.29 -12.83
N ALA A 118 -2.25 0.92 -11.64
CA ALA A 118 -2.52 1.65 -10.43
C ALA A 118 -1.30 2.52 -10.08
N PHE A 119 -1.51 3.83 -9.99
CA PHE A 119 -0.54 4.80 -9.51
C PHE A 119 -0.93 5.17 -8.10
N VAL A 120 -0.02 5.01 -7.17
CA VAL A 120 -0.30 5.19 -5.74
C VAL A 120 0.71 6.09 -5.07
N GLU A 121 0.24 6.89 -4.13
CA GLU A 121 1.07 7.60 -3.17
C GLU A 121 0.57 7.29 -1.76
N TYR A 122 1.47 6.89 -0.89
CA TYR A 122 1.19 6.54 0.49
C TYR A 122 2.03 7.41 1.44
N ARG A 123 1.39 7.92 2.47
CA ARG A 123 2.03 8.77 3.46
C ARG A 123 1.90 8.18 4.85
N SER A 124 2.98 8.26 5.62
CA SER A 124 2.98 7.90 7.04
C SER A 124 3.72 8.95 7.85
N ASN A 125 3.03 9.60 8.78
CA ASN A 125 3.59 10.61 9.67
C ASN A 125 2.86 10.63 11.03
N LYS A 126 3.11 11.67 11.85
CA LYS A 126 2.48 11.83 13.17
C LYS A 126 0.95 12.03 13.13
N GLN A 127 0.39 12.47 12.01
CA GLN A 127 -1.04 12.73 11.83
C GLN A 127 -1.80 11.45 11.41
N GLY A 128 -1.09 10.46 10.89
CA GLY A 128 -1.65 9.20 10.45
C GLY A 128 -0.88 8.57 9.32
N SER A 129 -1.48 7.52 8.76
CA SER A 129 -0.97 6.84 7.57
C SER A 129 -2.12 6.50 6.63
N GLY A 130 -1.83 6.44 5.32
CA GLY A 130 -2.82 6.09 4.31
C GLY A 130 -2.45 6.60 2.93
N PHE A 131 -3.29 6.25 1.96
CA PHE A 131 -3.12 6.70 0.58
C PHE A 131 -3.48 8.18 0.45
N THR A 132 -2.59 8.98 -0.10
CA THR A 132 -2.85 10.35 -0.55
C THR A 132 -3.32 10.38 -1.99
N MET A 133 -2.97 9.35 -2.77
CA MET A 133 -3.45 9.12 -4.12
C MET A 133 -3.58 7.62 -4.38
N PHE A 134 -4.69 7.23 -5.01
CA PHE A 134 -4.89 5.89 -5.58
C PHE A 134 -5.64 6.06 -6.91
N ARG A 135 -4.90 6.04 -8.01
CA ARG A 135 -5.42 6.28 -9.36
C ARG A 135 -5.28 5.03 -10.20
N ILE A 136 -6.36 4.65 -10.87
CA ILE A 136 -6.39 3.51 -11.78
C ILE A 136 -6.62 4.02 -13.20
N VAL A 137 -5.85 3.49 -14.15
CA VAL A 137 -5.91 3.85 -15.57
C VAL A 137 -5.85 2.57 -16.40
N SER A 138 -6.75 2.42 -17.37
CA SER A 138 -6.67 1.29 -18.30
C SER A 138 -5.45 1.42 -19.22
N GLN A 139 -4.94 0.27 -19.70
CA GLN A 139 -3.83 0.26 -20.67
C GLN A 139 -4.18 1.05 -21.94
N GLN A 140 -5.45 1.03 -22.36
CA GLN A 140 -5.90 1.75 -23.55
C GLN A 140 -5.83 3.27 -23.36
N ASP A 141 -6.21 3.76 -22.17
CA ASP A 141 -6.19 5.20 -21.88
C ASP A 141 -4.74 5.71 -21.74
N LEU A 142 -3.80 4.88 -21.27
CA LEU A 142 -2.38 5.24 -21.22
C LEU A 142 -1.77 5.42 -22.61
N VAL A 143 -2.09 4.54 -23.56
CA VAL A 143 -1.58 4.63 -24.94
C VAL A 143 -2.20 5.80 -25.67
N GLY A 144 -3.52 6.04 -25.49
CA GLY A 144 -4.23 7.14 -26.15
C GLY A 144 -3.77 8.54 -25.72
N THR A 145 -3.21 8.70 -24.54
CA THR A 145 -2.64 9.98 -24.09
C THR A 145 -1.25 10.25 -24.66
N ALA A 146 -0.51 9.22 -25.09
CA ALA A 146 0.80 9.38 -25.71
C ALA A 146 0.72 9.90 -27.17
N ASP A 147 -0.37 9.58 -27.89
CA ASP A 147 -0.55 9.95 -29.28
C ASP A 147 -1.07 11.39 -29.48
N ASN A 148 -1.50 12.08 -28.42
CA ASN A 148 -2.04 13.44 -28.51
C ASN A 148 -0.99 14.57 -28.28
N HIS A 149 0.28 14.24 -28.23
CA HIS A 149 1.40 15.18 -28.05
C HIS A 149 2.36 15.22 -29.27
N VAL A 150 1.81 15.18 -30.49
CA VAL A 150 2.57 15.44 -31.73
C VAL A 150 2.08 16.73 -32.37
#